data_71cd71734968ef001ae65ce0d6eda995
#
_entry.id   71cd71734968ef001ae65ce0d6eda995
#
_cell.length_a   1.000
_cell.length_b   1.000
_cell.length_c   1.000
_cell.angle_alpha   90.00
_cell.angle_beta   90.00
_cell.angle_gamma   90.00
#
_symmetry.space_group_name_H-M   'P 1'
#
loop_
_entity.id
_entity.type
_entity.pdbx_description
1 polymer ?
#
loop_
_entity_poly.entity_id
_entity_poly.type
_entity_poly.pdbx_seq_one_letter_code
_entity_poly.pdbx_strand_id
1 'polypeptide(L)'
;FELYFAISGIGAICHTINPRLSSEQLTYVVNHANDSIIFLDLTFIPIIEAQIAKFPKTTRYVLMADREHMPQCNIPGVMCYEDLINKQDEDYIWPEFDENTASGLCYTSGTTGNPKGVLYSHRSTVLHSLLSCIYNSGSFAPSRKILPIVPLFHANAWGLPYAAPISG
;
A
#
# COMPACT_ATOMS: atom_id res chain seq x y z
N PHE A 1 -5.14 -6.30 0.47
CA PHE A 1 -4.11 -7.26 0.05
C PHE A 1 -3.91 -7.18 -1.46
N GLU A 2 -4.96 -7.15 -2.27
CA GLU A 2 -4.94 -7.01 -3.72
C GLU A 2 -4.06 -5.85 -4.20
N LEU A 3 -4.14 -4.70 -3.52
CA LEU A 3 -3.39 -3.50 -3.88
C LEU A 3 -1.87 -3.68 -3.83
N TYR A 4 -1.35 -4.57 -2.98
CA TYR A 4 0.09 -4.86 -2.97
C TYR A 4 0.57 -5.41 -4.32
N PHE A 5 -0.23 -6.28 -4.92
CA PHE A 5 0.09 -6.90 -6.21
C PHE A 5 -0.33 -6.03 -7.38
N ALA A 6 -1.52 -5.44 -7.32
CA ALA A 6 -2.01 -4.60 -8.40
C ALA A 6 -1.13 -3.37 -8.64
N ILE A 7 -0.78 -2.64 -7.59
CA ILE A 7 0.04 -1.42 -7.71
C ILE A 7 1.45 -1.76 -8.19
N SER A 8 2.11 -2.72 -7.55
CA SER A 8 3.46 -3.11 -7.97
C SER A 8 3.46 -3.77 -9.35
N GLY A 9 2.47 -4.61 -9.66
CA GLY A 9 2.37 -5.32 -10.93
C GLY A 9 2.21 -4.41 -12.15
N ILE A 10 1.62 -3.23 -12.01
CA ILE A 10 1.55 -2.23 -13.10
C ILE A 10 2.80 -1.34 -13.18
N GLY A 11 3.84 -1.61 -12.39
CA GLY A 11 5.06 -0.81 -12.34
C GLY A 11 4.95 0.48 -11.51
N ALA A 12 3.88 0.62 -10.71
CA ALA A 12 3.72 1.71 -9.76
C ALA A 12 4.30 1.34 -8.39
N ILE A 13 4.46 2.33 -7.51
CA ILE A 13 5.06 2.16 -6.19
C ILE A 13 3.95 2.06 -5.14
N CYS A 14 3.87 0.92 -4.44
CA CYS A 14 2.95 0.73 -3.33
C CYS A 14 3.50 1.43 -2.08
N HIS A 15 2.95 2.62 -1.74
CA HIS A 15 3.29 3.37 -0.55
C HIS A 15 2.34 3.01 0.59
N THR A 16 2.85 2.32 1.61
CA THR A 16 2.06 1.94 2.79
C THR A 16 2.21 2.99 3.89
N ILE A 17 1.15 3.78 4.09
CA ILE A 17 1.16 4.90 5.02
C ILE A 17 0.75 4.46 6.42
N ASN A 18 1.50 4.89 7.43
CA ASN A 18 1.15 4.71 8.83
C ASN A 18 0.03 5.67 9.25
N PRO A 19 -1.17 5.20 9.58
CA PRO A 19 -2.29 6.08 9.96
C PRO A 19 -2.13 6.71 11.36
N ARG A 20 -1.13 6.32 12.13
CA ARG A 20 -0.82 6.86 13.46
C ARG A 20 0.18 8.01 13.42
N LEU A 21 0.61 8.44 12.24
CA LEU A 21 1.46 9.63 12.07
C LEU A 21 0.72 10.87 12.57
N SER A 22 1.48 11.85 13.10
CA SER A 22 0.91 13.18 13.34
C SER A 22 0.44 13.80 12.03
N SER A 23 -0.49 14.76 12.11
CA SER A 23 -1.00 15.50 10.94
C SER A 23 0.12 16.11 10.08
N GLU A 24 1.17 16.61 10.73
CA GLU A 24 2.34 17.18 10.04
C GLU A 24 3.16 16.12 9.32
N GLN A 25 3.42 15.00 9.99
CA GLN A 25 4.15 13.87 9.40
C GLN A 25 3.38 13.23 8.26
N LEU A 26 2.05 13.05 8.42
CA LEU A 26 1.20 12.53 7.34
C LEU A 26 1.24 13.46 6.12
N THR A 27 1.07 14.77 6.34
CA THR A 27 1.18 15.75 5.27
C THR A 27 2.54 15.70 4.60
N TYR A 28 3.61 15.58 5.40
CA TYR A 28 4.96 15.48 4.87
C TYR A 28 5.15 14.24 3.99
N VAL A 29 4.79 13.05 4.45
CA VAL A 29 5.05 11.80 3.70
C VAL A 29 4.26 11.75 2.39
N VAL A 30 2.99 12.18 2.40
CA VAL A 30 2.14 12.23 1.20
C VAL A 30 2.71 13.21 0.15
N ASN A 31 3.14 14.41 0.59
CA ASN A 31 3.72 15.40 -0.32
C ASN A 31 5.12 14.98 -0.80
N HIS A 32 5.96 14.45 0.09
CA HIS A 32 7.32 14.02 -0.26
C HIS A 32 7.33 12.83 -1.22
N ALA A 33 6.40 11.88 -1.05
CA ALA A 33 6.20 10.76 -1.96
C ALA A 33 5.50 11.19 -3.25
N ASN A 34 4.82 12.33 -3.25
CA ASN A 34 3.98 12.82 -4.33
C ASN A 34 2.90 11.80 -4.72
N ASP A 35 2.18 11.30 -3.71
CA ASP A 35 1.18 10.26 -3.87
C ASP A 35 0.07 10.69 -4.85
N SER A 36 -0.14 9.90 -5.88
CA SER A 36 -1.13 10.19 -6.94
C SER A 36 -2.52 9.67 -6.60
N ILE A 37 -2.60 8.55 -5.86
CA ILE A 37 -3.85 7.93 -5.43
C ILE A 37 -3.68 7.47 -3.99
N ILE A 38 -4.66 7.78 -3.15
CA ILE A 38 -4.74 7.27 -1.77
C ILE A 38 -5.95 6.35 -1.65
N PHE A 39 -5.69 5.08 -1.38
CA PHE A 39 -6.70 4.10 -0.98
C PHE A 39 -6.81 4.13 0.53
N LEU A 40 -8.02 4.21 1.06
CA LEU A 40 -8.24 4.30 2.50
C LEU A 40 -9.49 3.54 2.95
N ASP A 41 -9.40 2.97 4.13
CA ASP A 41 -10.56 2.46 4.86
C ASP A 41 -11.44 3.60 5.37
N LEU A 42 -12.73 3.34 5.54
CA LEU A 42 -13.73 4.33 5.97
C LEU A 42 -13.36 4.99 7.31
N THR A 43 -12.68 4.26 8.20
CA THR A 43 -12.24 4.76 9.52
C THR A 43 -11.24 5.91 9.43
N PHE A 44 -10.56 6.08 8.29
CA PHE A 44 -9.54 7.11 8.10
C PHE A 44 -10.05 8.38 7.39
N ILE A 45 -11.33 8.43 7.02
CA ILE A 45 -11.94 9.60 6.38
C ILE A 45 -11.67 10.90 7.15
N PRO A 46 -11.90 10.98 8.49
CA PRO A 46 -11.68 12.21 9.25
C PRO A 46 -10.22 12.69 9.19
N ILE A 47 -9.26 11.76 9.16
CA ILE A 47 -7.83 12.09 9.08
C ILE A 47 -7.51 12.72 7.72
N ILE A 48 -8.05 12.19 6.65
CA ILE A 48 -7.83 12.70 5.30
C ILE A 48 -8.53 14.05 5.11
N GLU A 49 -9.79 14.18 5.51
CA GLU A 49 -10.53 15.45 5.43
C GLU A 49 -9.80 16.61 6.12
N ALA A 50 -9.21 16.35 7.28
CA ALA A 50 -8.46 17.35 8.02
C ALA A 50 -7.17 17.82 7.34
N GLN A 51 -6.61 17.04 6.41
CA GLN A 51 -5.32 17.33 5.75
C GLN A 51 -5.43 17.57 4.24
N ILE A 52 -6.57 17.29 3.64
CA ILE A 52 -6.75 17.24 2.18
C ILE A 52 -6.32 18.54 1.47
N ALA A 53 -6.54 19.71 2.10
CA ALA A 53 -6.13 20.99 1.55
C ALA A 53 -4.60 21.16 1.46
N LYS A 54 -3.83 20.33 2.17
CA LYS A 54 -2.36 20.35 2.21
C LYS A 54 -1.73 19.29 1.31
N PHE A 55 -2.53 18.37 0.77
CA PHE A 55 -2.04 17.33 -0.15
C PHE A 55 -1.90 17.85 -1.58
N PRO A 56 -1.14 17.15 -2.45
CA PRO A 56 -1.05 17.53 -3.86
C PRO A 56 -2.44 17.56 -4.49
N LYS A 57 -2.72 18.59 -5.30
CA LYS A 57 -4.03 18.75 -5.97
C LYS A 57 -4.33 17.64 -6.98
N THR A 58 -3.33 16.89 -7.38
CA THR A 58 -3.43 15.73 -8.29
C THR A 58 -3.80 14.45 -7.58
N THR A 59 -3.73 14.41 -6.25
CA THR A 59 -4.06 13.22 -5.46
C THR A 59 -5.55 12.87 -5.60
N ARG A 60 -5.82 11.62 -5.94
CA ARG A 60 -7.16 11.05 -6.00
C ARG A 60 -7.41 10.17 -4.78
N TYR A 61 -8.68 9.95 -4.47
CA TYR A 61 -9.06 9.20 -3.26
C TYR A 61 -10.01 8.08 -3.60
N VAL A 62 -9.74 6.89 -3.06
CA VAL A 62 -10.56 5.70 -3.24
C VAL A 62 -10.89 5.14 -1.87
N LEU A 63 -12.19 5.05 -1.54
CA LEU A 63 -12.65 4.37 -0.34
C LEU A 63 -12.77 2.87 -0.60
N MET A 64 -12.17 2.09 0.29
CA MET A 64 -12.20 0.62 0.27
C MET A 64 -13.56 0.12 0.77
N ALA A 65 -14.60 0.37 -0.04
CA ALA A 65 -15.99 0.04 0.27
C ALA A 65 -16.74 -0.33 -1.00
N ASP A 66 -17.89 -0.98 -0.83
CA ASP A 66 -18.90 -1.11 -1.86
C ASP A 66 -19.84 0.12 -1.90
N ARG A 67 -20.72 0.16 -2.89
CA ARG A 67 -21.63 1.28 -3.10
C ARG A 67 -22.62 1.46 -1.94
N GLU A 68 -23.07 0.39 -1.33
CA GLU A 68 -24.04 0.42 -0.25
C GLU A 68 -23.48 1.04 1.03
N HIS A 69 -22.18 0.81 1.27
CA HIS A 69 -21.47 1.30 2.46
C HIS A 69 -20.71 2.62 2.24
N MET A 70 -20.85 3.25 1.05
CA MET A 70 -20.22 4.56 0.81
C MET A 70 -20.83 5.64 1.70
N PRO A 71 -20.04 6.26 2.60
CA PRO A 71 -20.53 7.31 3.47
C PRO A 71 -20.62 8.66 2.72
N GLN A 72 -21.37 9.58 3.29
CA GLN A 72 -21.24 10.99 2.94
C GLN A 72 -19.95 11.53 3.57
N CYS A 73 -19.06 12.13 2.77
CA CYS A 73 -17.82 12.73 3.24
C CYS A 73 -17.46 13.97 2.41
N ASN A 74 -16.53 14.79 2.93
CA ASN A 74 -16.10 16.04 2.28
C ASN A 74 -14.82 15.86 1.44
N ILE A 75 -14.54 14.62 0.97
CA ILE A 75 -13.40 14.34 0.11
C ILE A 75 -13.82 14.58 -1.36
N PRO A 76 -13.25 15.57 -2.05
CA PRO A 76 -13.64 15.89 -3.41
C PRO A 76 -13.36 14.75 -4.39
N GLY A 77 -14.37 14.37 -5.19
CA GLY A 77 -14.20 13.37 -6.24
C GLY A 77 -13.81 11.98 -5.72
N VAL A 78 -14.17 11.66 -4.47
CA VAL A 78 -13.91 10.34 -3.90
C VAL A 78 -14.59 9.23 -4.71
N MET A 79 -13.87 8.13 -4.91
CA MET A 79 -14.32 6.98 -5.68
C MET A 79 -14.59 5.78 -4.76
N CYS A 80 -15.53 4.94 -5.18
CA CYS A 80 -15.83 3.67 -4.53
C CYS A 80 -14.96 2.57 -5.13
N TYR A 81 -14.27 1.78 -4.30
CA TYR A 81 -13.37 0.72 -4.75
C TYR A 81 -14.10 -0.34 -5.58
N GLU A 82 -15.18 -0.88 -5.05
CA GLU A 82 -15.94 -1.92 -5.75
C GLU A 82 -16.52 -1.43 -7.09
N ASP A 83 -16.92 -0.16 -7.20
CA ASP A 83 -17.38 0.40 -8.48
C ASP A 83 -16.26 0.52 -9.52
N LEU A 84 -15.01 0.66 -9.08
CA LEU A 84 -13.88 0.71 -9.98
C LEU A 84 -13.55 -0.68 -10.54
N ILE A 85 -13.49 -1.69 -9.67
CA ILE A 85 -13.14 -3.06 -10.09
C ILE A 85 -14.27 -3.73 -10.87
N ASN A 86 -15.54 -3.55 -10.50
CA ASN A 86 -16.70 -4.13 -11.18
C ASN A 86 -16.89 -3.66 -12.64
N LYS A 87 -16.18 -2.63 -13.07
CA LYS A 87 -16.21 -2.11 -14.44
C LYS A 87 -15.10 -2.66 -15.32
N GLN A 88 -14.19 -3.43 -14.73
CA GLN A 88 -13.05 -4.01 -15.45
C GLN A 88 -13.37 -5.44 -15.85
N ASP A 89 -12.74 -5.91 -16.91
CA ASP A 89 -12.71 -7.32 -17.27
C ASP A 89 -11.56 -8.03 -16.52
N GLU A 90 -11.51 -9.35 -16.62
CA GLU A 90 -10.52 -10.18 -15.95
C GLU A 90 -9.22 -10.31 -16.79
N ASP A 91 -9.27 -9.91 -18.05
CA ASP A 91 -8.16 -10.02 -18.98
C ASP A 91 -7.25 -8.79 -18.89
N TYR A 92 -6.12 -8.92 -18.19
CA TYR A 92 -5.13 -7.86 -18.06
C TYR A 92 -3.74 -8.32 -18.52
N ILE A 93 -3.13 -7.58 -19.43
CA ILE A 93 -1.77 -7.83 -19.88
C ILE A 93 -0.82 -7.03 -18.99
N TRP A 94 -0.09 -7.73 -18.12
CA TRP A 94 0.88 -7.10 -17.23
C TRP A 94 2.04 -6.50 -18.02
N PRO A 95 2.45 -5.25 -17.72
CA PRO A 95 3.59 -4.63 -18.38
C PRO A 95 4.90 -5.30 -17.98
N GLU A 96 5.84 -5.36 -18.92
CA GLU A 96 7.21 -5.76 -18.64
C GLU A 96 8.05 -4.53 -18.27
N PHE A 97 8.88 -4.63 -17.23
CA PHE A 97 9.79 -3.59 -16.79
C PHE A 97 11.02 -4.19 -16.08
N ASP A 98 12.06 -3.37 -15.90
CA ASP A 98 13.30 -3.78 -15.22
C ASP A 98 13.02 -4.20 -13.78
N GLU A 99 13.58 -5.33 -13.35
CA GLU A 99 13.44 -5.84 -11.97
C GLU A 99 13.98 -4.89 -10.90
N ASN A 100 14.83 -3.94 -11.26
CA ASN A 100 15.33 -2.90 -10.36
C ASN A 100 14.36 -1.71 -10.21
N THR A 101 13.25 -1.69 -10.96
CA THR A 101 12.19 -0.70 -10.78
C THR A 101 11.65 -0.75 -9.36
N ALA A 102 11.36 0.43 -8.79
CA ALA A 102 10.78 0.52 -7.47
C ALA A 102 9.37 -0.09 -7.43
N SER A 103 9.08 -0.90 -6.42
CA SER A 103 7.79 -1.59 -6.24
C SER A 103 7.07 -1.17 -4.96
N GLY A 104 7.82 -0.74 -3.95
CA GLY A 104 7.27 -0.40 -2.65
C GLY A 104 8.01 0.73 -1.97
N LEU A 105 7.28 1.50 -1.15
CA LEU A 105 7.81 2.59 -0.34
C LEU A 105 7.27 2.49 1.08
N CYS A 106 8.17 2.52 2.05
CA CYS A 106 7.83 2.65 3.47
C CYS A 106 8.59 3.80 4.09
N TYR A 107 7.95 4.53 5.00
CA TYR A 107 8.63 5.57 5.78
C TYR A 107 9.04 5.04 7.15
N THR A 108 10.27 5.34 7.55
CA THR A 108 10.75 5.08 8.91
C THR A 108 10.59 6.33 9.75
N SER A 109 10.25 6.16 11.04
CA SER A 109 10.32 7.25 12.00
C SER A 109 11.80 7.63 12.19
N GLY A 110 12.22 8.75 11.61
CA GLY A 110 13.53 9.29 11.89
C GLY A 110 13.66 9.64 13.39
N THR A 111 14.74 9.27 14.03
CA THR A 111 15.01 9.66 15.43
C THR A 111 15.26 11.17 15.57
N THR A 112 15.58 11.83 14.47
CA THR A 112 15.83 13.26 14.39
C THR A 112 15.33 13.80 13.06
N GLY A 113 14.19 14.51 13.04
CA GLY A 113 13.66 15.18 11.86
C GLY A 113 12.51 14.44 11.16
N ASN A 114 12.31 14.75 9.88
CA ASN A 114 11.22 14.19 9.08
C ASN A 114 11.42 12.69 8.81
N PRO A 115 10.32 11.93 8.64
CA PRO A 115 10.38 10.54 8.23
C PRO A 115 11.19 10.35 6.94
N LYS A 116 11.94 9.25 6.87
CA LYS A 116 12.75 8.91 5.69
C LYS A 116 12.09 7.80 4.90
N GLY A 117 11.91 8.02 3.58
CA GLY A 117 11.38 7.02 2.67
C GLY A 117 12.44 5.99 2.29
N VAL A 118 12.06 4.72 2.33
CA VAL A 118 12.87 3.57 1.88
C VAL A 118 12.16 2.94 0.71
N LEU A 119 12.80 2.95 -0.46
CA LEU A 119 12.32 2.32 -1.68
C LEU A 119 12.82 0.88 -1.78
N TYR A 120 11.91 -0.03 -2.11
CA TYR A 120 12.20 -1.42 -2.42
C TYR A 120 12.00 -1.67 -3.90
N SER A 121 12.95 -2.33 -4.57
CA SER A 121 12.78 -2.76 -5.95
C SER A 121 12.01 -4.09 -6.02
N HIS A 122 11.49 -4.43 -7.21
CA HIS A 122 10.90 -5.75 -7.46
C HIS A 122 11.91 -6.85 -7.14
N ARG A 123 13.16 -6.71 -7.59
CA ARG A 123 14.25 -7.64 -7.30
C ARG A 123 14.43 -7.85 -5.80
N SER A 124 14.55 -6.77 -5.02
CA SER A 124 14.76 -6.89 -3.57
C SER A 124 13.57 -7.55 -2.87
N THR A 125 12.34 -7.25 -3.31
CA THR A 125 11.12 -7.83 -2.76
C THR A 125 11.03 -9.34 -3.03
N VAL A 126 11.33 -9.77 -4.27
CA VAL A 126 11.31 -11.19 -4.65
C VAL A 126 12.39 -11.97 -3.91
N LEU A 127 13.63 -11.47 -3.90
CA LEU A 127 14.74 -12.16 -3.21
C LEU A 127 14.48 -12.28 -1.71
N HIS A 128 13.97 -11.20 -1.07
CA HIS A 128 13.60 -11.25 0.34
C HIS A 128 12.50 -12.27 0.61
N SER A 129 11.49 -12.33 -0.24
CA SER A 129 10.37 -13.28 -0.09
C SER A 129 10.82 -14.73 -0.21
N LEU A 130 11.67 -15.03 -1.20
CA LEU A 130 12.25 -16.36 -1.37
C LEU A 130 13.10 -16.77 -0.17
N LEU A 131 13.97 -15.87 0.33
CA LEU A 131 14.77 -16.12 1.53
C LEU A 131 13.90 -16.35 2.76
N SER A 132 12.84 -15.54 2.91
CA SER A 132 11.88 -15.70 4.01
C SER A 132 11.20 -17.07 3.99
N CYS A 133 10.83 -17.59 2.83
CA CYS A 133 10.27 -18.94 2.68
C CYS A 133 11.29 -20.02 3.05
N ILE A 134 12.57 -19.87 2.67
CA ILE A 134 13.64 -20.81 2.98
C ILE A 134 13.89 -20.87 4.49
N TYR A 135 14.10 -19.70 5.13
CA TYR A 135 14.40 -19.63 6.56
C TYR A 135 13.22 -20.00 7.46
N ASN A 136 12.00 -19.80 7.00
CA ASN A 136 10.78 -20.07 7.75
C ASN A 136 9.96 -21.21 7.14
N SER A 137 10.59 -22.17 6.50
CA SER A 137 9.93 -23.27 5.77
C SER A 137 8.91 -24.08 6.61
N GLY A 138 9.06 -24.11 7.94
CA GLY A 138 8.07 -24.70 8.83
C GLY A 138 6.85 -23.81 9.11
N SER A 139 6.97 -22.49 8.91
CA SER A 139 5.91 -21.51 9.14
C SER A 139 5.18 -21.16 7.85
N PHE A 140 5.88 -21.16 6.71
CA PHE A 140 5.33 -20.94 5.38
C PHE A 140 5.14 -22.32 4.70
N ALA A 141 3.92 -22.85 4.78
CA ALA A 141 3.55 -24.08 4.09
C ALA A 141 2.08 -23.95 3.60
N PRO A 142 1.69 -24.62 2.50
CA PRO A 142 0.37 -24.47 1.89
C PRO A 142 -0.83 -24.67 2.82
N SER A 143 -0.64 -25.45 3.88
CA SER A 143 -1.68 -25.75 4.88
C SER A 143 -1.71 -24.76 6.05
N ARG A 144 -0.83 -23.79 6.10
CA ARG A 144 -0.71 -22.85 7.23
C ARG A 144 -1.55 -21.61 7.05
N LYS A 145 -2.14 -21.14 8.16
CA LYS A 145 -2.79 -19.85 8.24
C LYS A 145 -1.83 -18.89 8.95
N ILE A 146 -1.59 -17.74 8.34
CA ILE A 146 -0.68 -16.73 8.86
C ILE A 146 -1.49 -15.52 9.31
N LEU A 147 -1.33 -15.13 10.57
CA LEU A 147 -1.89 -13.89 11.12
C LEU A 147 -0.75 -12.89 11.33
N PRO A 148 -0.58 -11.88 10.45
CA PRO A 148 0.42 -10.85 10.67
C PRO A 148 -0.05 -9.91 11.79
N ILE A 149 0.67 -9.91 12.92
CA ILE A 149 0.45 -8.97 14.03
C ILE A 149 1.20 -7.66 13.75
N VAL A 150 2.30 -7.72 13.00
CA VAL A 150 3.05 -6.56 12.57
C VAL A 150 2.22 -5.74 11.58
N PRO A 151 2.09 -4.41 11.78
CA PRO A 151 1.32 -3.57 10.88
C PRO A 151 1.86 -3.61 9.45
N LEU A 152 0.96 -3.71 8.47
CA LEU A 152 1.32 -3.78 7.05
C LEU A 152 2.09 -2.54 6.55
N PHE A 153 1.91 -1.39 7.19
CA PHE A 153 2.65 -0.16 6.86
C PHE A 153 4.09 -0.15 7.40
N HIS A 154 4.46 -1.07 8.31
CA HIS A 154 5.82 -1.13 8.86
C HIS A 154 6.65 -2.14 8.09
N ALA A 155 7.54 -1.63 7.22
CA ALA A 155 8.38 -2.44 6.32
C ALA A 155 7.58 -3.57 5.61
N ASN A 156 6.35 -3.26 5.16
CA ASN A 156 5.42 -4.21 4.53
C ASN A 156 5.22 -5.49 5.37
N ALA A 157 5.07 -5.35 6.69
CA ALA A 157 5.01 -6.49 7.63
C ALA A 157 6.15 -7.50 7.38
N TRP A 158 7.36 -6.99 7.17
CA TRP A 158 8.55 -7.79 6.85
C TRP A 158 8.40 -8.64 5.59
N GLY A 159 7.67 -8.15 4.60
CA GLY A 159 7.47 -8.82 3.33
C GLY A 159 6.46 -9.98 3.35
N LEU A 160 5.73 -10.16 4.45
CA LEU A 160 4.70 -11.21 4.58
C LEU A 160 3.66 -11.21 3.44
N PRO A 161 3.15 -10.06 2.96
CA PRO A 161 2.21 -10.03 1.85
C PRO A 161 2.72 -10.69 0.58
N TYR A 162 4.02 -10.72 0.37
CA TYR A 162 4.66 -11.33 -0.79
C TYR A 162 5.16 -12.75 -0.50
N ALA A 163 5.75 -12.99 0.68
CA ALA A 163 6.31 -14.28 1.02
C ALA A 163 5.24 -15.37 1.24
N ALA A 164 4.12 -15.02 1.87
CA ALA A 164 3.06 -15.99 2.14
C ALA A 164 2.45 -16.61 0.86
N PRO A 165 2.09 -15.84 -0.19
CA PRO A 165 1.55 -16.41 -1.43
C PRO A 165 2.55 -17.28 -2.22
N ILE A 166 3.86 -17.05 -2.10
CA ILE A 166 4.89 -17.87 -2.77
C ILE A 166 4.85 -19.29 -2.25
N SER A 167 4.51 -19.49 -1.00
CA SER A 167 4.45 -20.81 -0.37
C SER A 167 3.10 -21.51 -0.51
N GLY A 168 2.06 -20.88 -1.07
CA GLY A 168 0.72 -21.42 -1.33
C GLY A 168 -0.26 -21.13 -0.22
#